data_05db6c5145df53c935625fc067c20d43
#
_entry.id   05db6c5145df53c935625fc067c20d43
#
_cell.length_a   1.000
_cell.length_b   1.000
_cell.length_c   1.000
_cell.angle_alpha   90.00
_cell.angle_beta   90.00
_cell.angle_gamma   90.00
#
_symmetry.space_group_name_H-M   'P 1'
#
loop_
_entity.id
_entity.type
_entity.pdbx_description
1 polymer ?
#
loop_
_entity_poly.entity_id
_entity_poly.type
_entity_poly.pdbx_seq_one_letter_code
_entity_poly.pdbx_strand_id
1 'polypeptide(L)'
;KDILEMPVSKDCIVYQAKEADVAILTIGRQAGEGNDRTIEKDFNLSEVEQNLLSDLCNAFHALDKKVIVVLNVGGVVETASWKSLPDAILLAWQPGQEGGNSVVDVLLGKENPSGKLAMTFPITVMDHPSSRNFPLNGYKGQRGSAGRENIDYTLHKEGINIGYRYFNTVNRPVSYPFGYGLSYTEFSYDNSVVKATGKGFKASIRVKNIGKVAGRESVQLYVSAPAGGLEKPACELKAFAKTKLLQPGESEILIFNVSDYDLASFDESIQSWVSAKGKYIVKFGASIEDIRGIGAYWLSKEFTKKVNDVLKPTMSLNEPE
;
A
#
# COMPACT_ATOMS: atom_id res chain seq x y z
N LYS A 1 13.22 9.91 24.76
CA LYS A 1 12.12 10.71 25.35
C LYS A 1 10.90 10.48 24.51
N ASP A 2 9.87 9.89 25.09
CA ASP A 2 8.60 9.71 24.38
C ASP A 2 7.95 11.09 24.22
N ILE A 3 7.53 11.41 23.00
CA ILE A 3 6.66 12.56 22.76
C ILE A 3 5.26 12.08 23.17
N LEU A 4 4.71 12.70 24.20
CA LEU A 4 3.36 12.38 24.68
C LEU A 4 2.40 13.43 24.14
N GLU A 5 1.28 12.95 23.59
CA GLU A 5 0.16 13.80 23.22
C GLU A 5 -0.42 14.46 24.48
N MET A 6 -0.62 15.77 24.42
CA MET A 6 -1.23 16.51 25.52
C MET A 6 -2.76 16.43 25.38
N PRO A 7 -3.48 16.00 26.43
CA PRO A 7 -4.93 15.99 26.38
C PRO A 7 -5.48 17.42 26.27
N VAL A 8 -6.42 17.61 25.34
CA VAL A 8 -7.14 18.88 25.15
C VAL A 8 -8.51 18.77 25.81
N SER A 9 -8.90 19.79 26.58
CA SER A 9 -10.21 19.77 27.24
C SER A 9 -11.36 19.87 26.22
N LYS A 10 -12.49 19.21 26.48
CA LYS A 10 -13.68 19.27 25.64
C LYS A 10 -14.21 20.71 25.49
N ASP A 11 -14.17 21.49 26.56
CA ASP A 11 -14.61 22.89 26.51
C ASP A 11 -13.76 23.73 25.54
N CYS A 12 -12.46 23.50 25.51
CA CYS A 12 -11.57 24.12 24.54
C CYS A 12 -11.92 23.71 23.10
N ILE A 13 -12.17 22.43 22.86
CA ILE A 13 -12.57 21.91 21.54
C ILE A 13 -13.90 22.53 21.09
N VAL A 14 -14.90 22.57 21.97
CA VAL A 14 -16.22 23.16 21.69
C VAL A 14 -16.12 24.67 21.43
N TYR A 15 -15.26 25.37 22.16
CA TYR A 15 -14.98 26.78 21.93
C TYR A 15 -14.34 26.99 20.54
N GLN A 16 -13.27 26.25 20.25
CA GLN A 16 -12.57 26.35 18.96
C GLN A 16 -13.46 25.96 17.78
N ALA A 17 -14.35 24.99 17.95
CA ALA A 17 -15.30 24.61 16.89
C ALA A 17 -16.26 25.77 16.50
N LYS A 18 -16.52 26.72 17.38
CA LYS A 18 -17.30 27.93 17.05
C LYS A 18 -16.48 28.94 16.25
N GLU A 19 -15.20 29.08 16.57
CA GLU A 19 -14.31 30.10 16.02
C GLU A 19 -13.63 29.67 14.69
N ALA A 20 -13.37 28.37 14.49
CA ALA A 20 -12.68 27.84 13.31
C ALA A 20 -13.66 27.22 12.30
N ASP A 21 -13.31 27.22 11.01
CA ASP A 21 -14.12 26.62 9.93
C ASP A 21 -13.82 25.13 9.73
N VAL A 22 -12.61 24.68 10.08
CA VAL A 22 -12.14 23.31 9.92
C VAL A 22 -11.18 22.93 11.03
N ALA A 23 -11.21 21.67 11.47
CA ALA A 23 -10.19 21.11 12.34
C ALA A 23 -9.18 20.30 11.53
N ILE A 24 -7.89 20.46 11.81
CA ILE A 24 -6.81 19.65 11.26
C ILE A 24 -6.09 18.97 12.43
N LEU A 25 -6.19 17.65 12.49
CA LEU A 25 -5.49 16.83 13.47
C LEU A 25 -4.28 16.15 12.82
N THR A 26 -3.09 16.48 13.27
CA THR A 26 -1.87 15.79 12.82
C THR A 26 -1.51 14.67 13.78
N ILE A 27 -1.40 13.45 13.26
CA ILE A 27 -0.95 12.28 13.98
C ILE A 27 0.46 11.93 13.50
N GLY A 28 1.43 11.96 14.41
CA GLY A 28 2.82 11.64 14.12
C GLY A 28 3.25 10.30 14.70
N ARG A 29 4.17 9.63 14.01
CA ARG A 29 4.89 8.48 14.54
C ARG A 29 6.37 8.62 14.23
N GLN A 30 7.20 8.34 15.22
CA GLN A 30 8.64 8.28 14.99
C GLN A 30 8.97 6.99 14.22
N ALA A 31 9.88 7.11 13.25
CA ALA A 31 10.51 5.94 12.68
C ALA A 31 11.34 5.26 13.77
N GLY A 32 11.03 4.00 14.08
CA GLY A 32 11.71 3.26 15.14
C GLY A 32 13.08 2.76 14.70
N GLU A 33 13.98 3.66 14.30
CA GLU A 33 15.34 3.24 13.94
C GLU A 33 16.01 2.55 15.15
N GLY A 34 16.51 1.35 14.92
CA GLY A 34 17.12 0.52 15.96
C GLY A 34 16.15 -0.21 16.90
N ASN A 35 14.85 -0.07 16.70
CA ASN A 35 13.83 -0.77 17.49
C ASN A 35 12.64 -1.18 16.60
N ASP A 36 12.05 -2.34 16.90
CA ASP A 36 10.79 -2.74 16.26
C ASP A 36 9.64 -1.87 16.77
N ARG A 37 8.67 -1.65 15.91
CA ARG A 37 7.43 -0.95 16.24
C ARG A 37 6.59 -1.79 17.21
N THR A 38 5.86 -1.14 18.09
CA THR A 38 4.91 -1.79 19.00
C THR A 38 3.48 -1.58 18.51
N ILE A 39 2.60 -2.52 18.88
CA ILE A 39 1.19 -2.43 18.47
C ILE A 39 0.52 -1.24 19.16
N GLU A 40 0.67 -1.14 20.49
CA GLU A 40 -0.07 -0.19 21.30
C GLU A 40 0.40 1.26 21.16
N LYS A 41 1.71 1.46 20.86
CA LYS A 41 2.30 2.80 20.83
C LYS A 41 2.52 3.35 19.44
N ASP A 42 2.73 2.47 18.43
CA ASP A 42 3.11 2.90 17.10
C ASP A 42 2.06 2.54 16.05
N PHE A 43 1.48 1.32 16.12
CA PHE A 43 0.48 0.90 15.14
C PHE A 43 -0.90 1.45 15.47
N ASN A 44 -1.37 1.27 16.70
CA ASN A 44 -2.66 1.79 17.13
C ASN A 44 -2.58 3.28 17.48
N LEU A 45 -3.71 3.97 17.43
CA LEU A 45 -3.86 5.25 18.11
C LEU A 45 -3.88 5.03 19.62
N SER A 46 -3.22 5.93 20.36
CA SER A 46 -3.35 5.98 21.81
C SER A 46 -4.78 6.34 22.21
N GLU A 47 -5.17 6.05 23.44
CA GLU A 47 -6.47 6.46 23.98
C GLU A 47 -6.67 7.98 23.92
N VAL A 48 -5.63 8.76 24.16
CA VAL A 48 -5.66 10.23 24.07
C VAL A 48 -5.94 10.68 22.65
N GLU A 49 -5.26 10.10 21.64
CA GLU A 49 -5.49 10.42 20.23
C GLU A 49 -6.92 10.01 19.77
N GLN A 50 -7.40 8.84 20.20
CA GLN A 50 -8.75 8.38 19.88
C GLN A 50 -9.82 9.30 20.47
N ASN A 51 -9.65 9.68 21.74
CA ASN A 51 -10.57 10.60 22.41
C ASN A 51 -10.53 11.98 21.76
N LEU A 52 -9.35 12.51 21.45
CA LEU A 52 -9.19 13.81 20.77
C LEU A 52 -9.87 13.81 19.40
N LEU A 53 -9.64 12.78 18.58
CA LEU A 53 -10.29 12.65 17.26
C LEU A 53 -11.82 12.59 17.41
N SER A 54 -12.33 11.78 18.33
CA SER A 54 -13.76 11.65 18.57
C SER A 54 -14.38 12.98 19.04
N ASP A 55 -13.76 13.66 19.99
CA ASP A 55 -14.25 14.94 20.52
C ASP A 55 -14.22 16.04 19.47
N LEU A 56 -13.17 16.10 18.63
CA LEU A 56 -13.10 17.01 17.47
C LEU A 56 -14.23 16.74 16.48
N CYS A 57 -14.41 15.48 16.07
CA CYS A 57 -15.47 15.13 15.13
C CYS A 57 -16.86 15.48 15.70
N ASN A 58 -17.12 15.16 16.96
CA ASN A 58 -18.40 15.48 17.60
C ASN A 58 -18.67 16.99 17.64
N ALA A 59 -17.66 17.80 17.99
CA ALA A 59 -17.85 19.26 18.13
C ALA A 59 -17.99 19.96 16.78
N PHE A 60 -17.16 19.61 15.79
CA PHE A 60 -17.17 20.25 14.48
C PHE A 60 -18.36 19.81 13.63
N HIS A 61 -18.67 18.50 13.61
CA HIS A 61 -19.84 17.99 12.86
C HIS A 61 -21.18 18.51 13.41
N ALA A 62 -21.28 18.78 14.72
CA ALA A 62 -22.47 19.43 15.30
C ALA A 62 -22.72 20.83 14.73
N LEU A 63 -21.71 21.47 14.13
CA LEU A 63 -21.78 22.77 13.49
C LEU A 63 -21.68 22.69 11.95
N ASP A 64 -21.81 21.48 11.38
CA ASP A 64 -21.65 21.19 9.94
C ASP A 64 -20.26 21.56 9.40
N LYS A 65 -19.23 21.51 10.25
CA LYS A 65 -17.83 21.80 9.93
C LYS A 65 -17.03 20.51 9.78
N LYS A 66 -15.88 20.60 9.10
CA LYS A 66 -15.08 19.43 8.69
C LYS A 66 -13.89 19.16 9.61
N VAL A 67 -13.53 17.87 9.70
CA VAL A 67 -12.33 17.41 10.40
C VAL A 67 -11.44 16.64 9.43
N ILE A 68 -10.18 17.04 9.34
CA ILE A 68 -9.17 16.43 8.48
C ILE A 68 -8.08 15.83 9.36
N VAL A 69 -7.71 14.59 9.12
CA VAL A 69 -6.55 13.95 9.75
C VAL A 69 -5.36 13.97 8.79
N VAL A 70 -4.22 14.44 9.25
CA VAL A 70 -2.94 14.38 8.53
C VAL A 70 -2.04 13.35 9.23
N LEU A 71 -1.68 12.30 8.52
CA LEU A 71 -0.79 11.26 9.01
C LEU A 71 0.66 11.55 8.60
N ASN A 72 1.48 11.98 9.56
CA ASN A 72 2.94 12.13 9.39
C ASN A 72 3.63 10.93 10.04
N VAL A 73 3.71 9.83 9.30
CA VAL A 73 4.11 8.52 9.82
C VAL A 73 5.12 7.84 8.89
N GLY A 74 6.06 7.09 9.44
CA GLY A 74 7.06 6.35 8.66
C GLY A 74 6.62 4.94 8.26
N GLY A 75 5.44 4.50 8.68
CA GLY A 75 4.91 3.17 8.39
C GLY A 75 3.40 3.10 8.58
N VAL A 76 2.83 1.94 8.28
CA VAL A 76 1.38 1.70 8.39
C VAL A 76 0.91 1.88 9.83
N VAL A 77 -0.22 2.56 10.02
CA VAL A 77 -0.94 2.68 11.28
C VAL A 77 -2.32 2.05 11.17
N GLU A 78 -2.90 1.65 12.29
CA GLU A 78 -4.27 1.17 12.33
C GLU A 78 -5.21 2.31 11.93
N THR A 79 -6.09 2.03 10.99
CA THR A 79 -7.08 3.01 10.50
C THR A 79 -8.49 2.45 10.47
N ALA A 80 -8.65 1.14 10.59
CA ALA A 80 -9.95 0.48 10.41
C ALA A 80 -10.98 0.90 11.45
N SER A 81 -10.54 1.17 12.69
CA SER A 81 -11.43 1.51 13.80
C SER A 81 -11.91 2.97 13.78
N TRP A 82 -11.19 3.87 13.10
CA TRP A 82 -11.46 5.31 13.20
C TRP A 82 -11.58 6.06 11.85
N LYS A 83 -11.21 5.43 10.73
CA LYS A 83 -11.19 6.09 9.41
C LYS A 83 -12.53 6.69 8.95
N SER A 84 -13.63 6.27 9.56
CA SER A 84 -14.97 6.76 9.27
C SER A 84 -15.37 7.99 10.10
N LEU A 85 -14.55 8.40 11.06
CA LEU A 85 -14.84 9.55 11.92
C LEU A 85 -14.52 10.88 11.21
N PRO A 86 -13.30 11.12 10.70
CA PRO A 86 -12.97 12.35 10.02
C PRO A 86 -13.56 12.40 8.60
N ASP A 87 -13.69 13.61 8.05
CA ASP A 87 -14.15 13.82 6.66
C ASP A 87 -13.09 13.48 5.63
N ALA A 88 -11.80 13.63 5.97
CA ALA A 88 -10.67 13.29 5.11
C ALA A 88 -9.45 12.84 5.90
N ILE A 89 -8.66 11.99 5.26
CA ILE A 89 -7.36 11.55 5.77
C ILE A 89 -6.30 11.83 4.70
N LEU A 90 -5.32 12.65 5.02
CA LEU A 90 -4.15 12.91 4.19
C LEU A 90 -2.94 12.15 4.74
N LEU A 91 -2.48 11.16 4.01
CA LEU A 91 -1.26 10.44 4.36
C LEU A 91 -0.05 11.16 3.75
N ALA A 92 0.67 11.89 4.58
CA ALA A 92 1.85 12.65 4.19
C ALA A 92 3.14 11.82 4.26
N TRP A 93 3.12 10.65 4.89
CA TRP A 93 4.31 9.85 5.20
C TRP A 93 5.35 10.68 5.98
N GLN A 94 6.61 10.62 5.59
CA GLN A 94 7.72 11.44 6.09
C GLN A 94 8.11 12.43 4.97
N PRO A 95 7.44 13.59 4.88
CA PRO A 95 7.47 14.44 3.68
C PRO A 95 8.76 15.27 3.54
N GLY A 96 9.68 15.20 4.49
CA GLY A 96 10.95 15.90 4.44
C GLY A 96 10.83 17.40 4.73
N GLN A 97 11.80 18.18 4.23
CA GLN A 97 11.97 19.59 4.55
C GLN A 97 10.77 20.46 4.14
N GLU A 98 10.19 20.22 2.97
CA GLU A 98 9.05 20.98 2.44
C GLU A 98 7.68 20.38 2.83
N GLY A 99 7.65 19.52 3.84
CA GLY A 99 6.45 18.79 4.23
C GLY A 99 5.26 19.65 4.58
N GLY A 100 5.48 20.74 5.34
CA GLY A 100 4.43 21.68 5.70
C GLY A 100 3.81 22.35 4.46
N ASN A 101 4.62 22.85 3.55
CA ASN A 101 4.18 23.48 2.31
C ASN A 101 3.41 22.48 1.43
N SER A 102 3.93 21.27 1.26
CA SER A 102 3.29 20.22 0.46
C SER A 102 1.93 19.81 0.99
N VAL A 103 1.79 19.65 2.32
CA VAL A 103 0.51 19.37 2.98
C VAL A 103 -0.49 20.51 2.73
N VAL A 104 -0.07 21.76 2.93
CA VAL A 104 -0.93 22.95 2.72
C VAL A 104 -1.36 23.05 1.27
N ASP A 105 -0.47 22.83 0.30
CA ASP A 105 -0.81 22.90 -1.13
C ASP A 105 -1.87 21.87 -1.53
N VAL A 106 -1.81 20.66 -0.96
CA VAL A 106 -2.84 19.64 -1.13
C VAL A 106 -4.16 20.08 -0.45
N LEU A 107 -4.11 20.49 0.83
CA LEU A 107 -5.32 20.89 1.57
C LEU A 107 -6.05 22.09 0.94
N LEU A 108 -5.31 23.02 0.34
CA LEU A 108 -5.86 24.17 -0.36
C LEU A 108 -6.25 23.90 -1.83
N GLY A 109 -6.02 22.67 -2.31
CA GLY A 109 -6.34 22.30 -3.69
C GLY A 109 -5.44 22.92 -4.75
N LYS A 110 -4.27 23.51 -4.36
CA LYS A 110 -3.27 23.97 -5.32
C LYS A 110 -2.62 22.80 -6.06
N GLU A 111 -2.43 21.70 -5.34
CA GLU A 111 -1.96 20.42 -5.90
C GLU A 111 -3.04 19.36 -5.71
N ASN A 112 -3.38 18.68 -6.80
CA ASN A 112 -4.31 17.54 -6.77
C ASN A 112 -3.53 16.26 -6.42
N PRO A 113 -3.84 15.57 -5.30
CA PRO A 113 -3.13 14.36 -4.92
C PRO A 113 -3.23 13.28 -6.01
N SER A 114 -2.13 12.62 -6.28
CA SER A 114 -2.04 11.52 -7.24
C SER A 114 -1.16 10.36 -6.75
N GLY A 115 -0.83 10.38 -5.47
CA GLY A 115 -0.11 9.31 -4.79
C GLY A 115 -0.99 8.08 -4.58
N LYS A 116 -0.38 6.90 -4.60
CA LYS A 116 -1.03 5.62 -4.32
C LYS A 116 -0.29 4.90 -3.21
N LEU A 117 -1.02 4.16 -2.38
CA LEU A 117 -0.42 3.40 -1.29
C LEU A 117 0.54 2.33 -1.85
N ALA A 118 1.78 2.39 -1.41
CA ALA A 118 2.82 1.40 -1.76
C ALA A 118 2.76 0.14 -0.87
N MET A 119 1.80 0.07 0.04
CA MET A 119 1.60 -1.07 0.94
C MET A 119 0.13 -1.18 1.34
N THR A 120 -0.25 -2.37 1.82
CA THR A 120 -1.59 -2.65 2.33
C THR A 120 -1.71 -2.13 3.77
N PHE A 121 -2.82 -1.50 4.09
CA PHE A 121 -3.20 -1.16 5.47
C PHE A 121 -4.12 -2.28 6.00
N PRO A 122 -3.64 -3.16 6.86
CA PRO A 122 -4.46 -4.23 7.42
C PRO A 122 -5.49 -3.70 8.41
N ILE A 123 -6.46 -4.52 8.80
CA ILE A 123 -7.36 -4.20 9.91
C ILE A 123 -6.62 -4.30 11.24
N THR A 124 -5.83 -5.36 11.42
CA THR A 124 -4.93 -5.51 12.56
C THR A 124 -3.52 -5.89 12.10
N VAL A 125 -2.51 -5.61 12.91
CA VAL A 125 -1.14 -6.02 12.60
C VAL A 125 -1.01 -7.54 12.50
N MET A 126 -1.82 -8.29 13.25
CA MET A 126 -1.83 -9.76 13.26
C MET A 126 -2.44 -10.38 11.99
N ASP A 127 -2.97 -9.57 11.09
CA ASP A 127 -3.45 -10.02 9.79
C ASP A 127 -2.31 -10.38 8.84
N HIS A 128 -1.12 -9.82 9.03
CA HIS A 128 0.07 -10.21 8.28
C HIS A 128 0.54 -11.60 8.73
N PRO A 129 0.80 -12.53 7.80
CA PRO A 129 1.30 -13.86 8.15
C PRO A 129 2.64 -13.81 8.91
N SER A 130 3.51 -12.86 8.55
CA SER A 130 4.81 -12.64 9.21
C SER A 130 4.69 -12.22 10.67
N SER A 131 3.59 -11.59 11.10
CA SER A 131 3.41 -11.13 12.49
C SER A 131 3.39 -12.26 13.52
N ARG A 132 3.20 -13.50 13.07
CA ARG A 132 3.26 -14.69 13.93
C ARG A 132 4.68 -15.21 14.13
N ASN A 133 5.59 -14.84 13.26
CA ASN A 133 6.97 -15.36 13.21
C ASN A 133 8.00 -14.25 13.49
N PHE A 134 7.60 -12.98 13.54
CA PHE A 134 8.50 -11.86 13.77
C PHE A 134 7.89 -10.83 14.75
N PRO A 135 8.61 -10.47 15.82
CA PRO A 135 9.80 -11.21 16.29
C PRO A 135 9.44 -12.63 16.69
N LEU A 136 10.39 -13.56 16.58
CA LEU A 136 10.14 -14.96 16.92
C LEU A 136 9.54 -15.04 18.35
N ASN A 137 8.51 -15.87 18.54
CA ASN A 137 7.62 -15.91 19.72
C ASN A 137 6.61 -14.74 19.81
N GLY A 138 6.41 -14.00 18.73
CA GLY A 138 5.45 -12.91 18.67
C GLY A 138 5.87 -11.65 19.43
N TYR A 139 4.95 -10.74 19.55
CA TYR A 139 5.15 -9.45 20.26
C TYR A 139 5.17 -9.60 21.79
N LYS A 140 5.84 -10.60 22.32
CA LYS A 140 5.96 -10.79 23.78
C LYS A 140 6.82 -9.77 24.50
N GLY A 141 7.00 -8.63 23.89
CA GLY A 141 7.29 -7.39 24.62
C GLY A 141 8.70 -7.20 25.11
N GLN A 142 9.71 -7.90 24.61
CA GLN A 142 11.06 -7.70 25.10
C GLN A 142 11.96 -7.02 24.09
N ARG A 143 12.41 -5.85 24.43
CA ARG A 143 13.32 -5.02 23.66
C ARG A 143 14.73 -5.10 24.22
N GLY A 144 15.70 -5.08 23.34
CA GLY A 144 17.12 -5.01 23.65
C GLY A 144 17.80 -6.36 23.73
N SER A 145 19.11 -6.33 23.68
CA SER A 145 19.96 -7.54 23.63
C SER A 145 19.78 -8.48 24.83
N ALA A 146 19.36 -7.98 25.98
CA ALA A 146 19.14 -8.76 27.20
C ALA A 146 17.75 -9.42 27.30
N GLY A 147 16.82 -9.11 26.40
CA GLY A 147 15.45 -9.58 26.49
C GLY A 147 14.90 -10.20 25.21
N ARG A 148 15.71 -10.40 24.19
CA ARG A 148 15.31 -11.07 22.95
C ARG A 148 15.43 -12.57 23.15
N GLU A 149 14.29 -13.24 23.16
CA GLU A 149 14.25 -14.67 22.89
C GLU A 149 14.49 -14.85 21.41
N ASN A 150 15.51 -15.59 20.99
CA ASN A 150 15.87 -15.86 19.61
C ASN A 150 16.23 -14.63 18.75
N ILE A 151 17.44 -14.17 18.94
CA ILE A 151 18.04 -13.13 18.08
C ILE A 151 18.76 -13.71 16.86
N ASP A 152 18.86 -15.02 16.76
CA ASP A 152 19.77 -15.69 15.84
C ASP A 152 19.15 -15.88 14.45
N TYR A 153 17.81 -15.93 14.34
CA TYR A 153 17.13 -16.12 13.06
C TYR A 153 15.66 -15.67 13.09
N THR A 154 15.12 -15.42 11.92
CA THR A 154 13.68 -15.18 11.69
C THR A 154 13.16 -16.14 10.65
N LEU A 155 12.02 -16.80 10.92
CA LEU A 155 11.39 -17.72 9.99
C LEU A 155 10.45 -16.98 9.05
N HIS A 156 10.82 -16.89 7.77
CA HIS A 156 9.98 -16.30 6.71
C HIS A 156 9.04 -17.36 6.11
N LYS A 157 8.08 -17.84 6.93
CA LYS A 157 7.11 -18.88 6.53
C LYS A 157 6.09 -18.40 5.50
N GLU A 158 5.94 -17.10 5.34
CA GLU A 158 5.04 -16.48 4.37
C GLU A 158 5.47 -16.69 2.92
N GLY A 159 6.75 -17.00 2.67
CA GLY A 159 7.29 -17.20 1.34
C GLY A 159 7.00 -16.01 0.41
N ILE A 160 6.36 -16.27 -0.73
CA ILE A 160 5.97 -15.23 -1.70
C ILE A 160 4.74 -14.42 -1.27
N ASN A 161 4.02 -14.86 -0.22
CA ASN A 161 2.77 -14.29 0.23
C ASN A 161 2.99 -13.12 1.19
N ILE A 162 3.54 -12.01 0.69
CA ILE A 162 3.83 -10.78 1.45
C ILE A 162 2.91 -9.64 0.98
N GLY A 163 2.42 -8.85 1.93
CA GLY A 163 1.60 -7.68 1.66
C GLY A 163 0.36 -7.99 0.82
N TYR A 164 0.09 -7.19 -0.22
CA TYR A 164 -1.09 -7.38 -1.07
C TYR A 164 -1.15 -8.76 -1.74
N ARG A 165 0.00 -9.41 -2.00
CA ARG A 165 0.04 -10.76 -2.56
C ARG A 165 -0.69 -11.74 -1.65
N TYR A 166 -0.46 -11.66 -0.34
CA TYR A 166 -1.18 -12.45 0.64
C TYR A 166 -2.66 -12.06 0.72
N PHE A 167 -2.93 -10.78 1.05
CA PHE A 167 -4.31 -10.31 1.29
C PHE A 167 -5.24 -10.58 0.11
N ASN A 168 -4.77 -10.34 -1.11
CA ASN A 168 -5.54 -10.58 -2.33
C ASN A 168 -5.69 -12.09 -2.63
N THR A 169 -4.67 -12.91 -2.37
CA THR A 169 -4.71 -14.36 -2.63
C THR A 169 -5.68 -15.08 -1.72
N VAL A 170 -5.71 -14.72 -0.43
CA VAL A 170 -6.64 -15.32 0.54
C VAL A 170 -7.95 -14.55 0.70
N ASN A 171 -8.14 -13.50 -0.09
CA ASN A 171 -9.31 -12.62 -0.04
C ASN A 171 -9.57 -12.07 1.38
N ARG A 172 -8.51 -11.63 2.07
CA ARG A 172 -8.62 -11.11 3.43
C ARG A 172 -8.96 -9.62 3.40
N PRO A 173 -10.01 -9.17 4.12
CA PRO A 173 -10.37 -7.75 4.19
C PRO A 173 -9.24 -6.89 4.74
N VAL A 174 -9.13 -5.66 4.25
CA VAL A 174 -8.13 -4.67 4.64
C VAL A 174 -8.77 -3.32 4.92
N SER A 175 -8.09 -2.46 5.67
CA SER A 175 -8.55 -1.09 5.88
C SER A 175 -8.40 -0.26 4.60
N TYR A 176 -7.21 -0.32 3.97
CA TYR A 176 -6.97 0.23 2.63
C TYR A 176 -6.12 -0.74 1.82
N PRO A 177 -6.51 -1.05 0.58
CA PRO A 177 -5.76 -1.96 -0.27
C PRO A 177 -4.49 -1.32 -0.83
N PHE A 178 -3.55 -2.15 -1.25
CA PHE A 178 -2.39 -1.73 -2.02
C PHE A 178 -2.82 -0.96 -3.28
N GLY A 179 -2.13 0.13 -3.55
CA GLY A 179 -2.42 0.96 -4.72
C GLY A 179 -3.57 1.94 -4.54
N TYR A 180 -4.26 1.95 -3.40
CA TYR A 180 -5.36 2.88 -3.12
C TYR A 180 -4.87 4.34 -3.05
N GLY A 181 -5.71 5.26 -3.48
CA GLY A 181 -5.50 6.70 -3.36
C GLY A 181 -6.55 7.48 -4.14
N LEU A 182 -7.09 8.52 -3.52
CA LEU A 182 -8.11 9.39 -4.08
C LEU A 182 -7.48 10.59 -4.84
N SER A 183 -8.29 11.26 -5.61
CA SER A 183 -7.97 12.49 -6.32
C SER A 183 -9.15 13.47 -6.16
N TYR A 184 -8.92 14.77 -6.38
CA TYR A 184 -9.98 15.77 -6.46
C TYR A 184 -10.73 15.76 -7.79
N THR A 185 -10.35 14.86 -8.70
CA THR A 185 -11.02 14.62 -9.98
C THR A 185 -11.24 13.13 -10.20
N GLU A 186 -11.98 12.78 -11.21
CA GLU A 186 -12.29 11.38 -11.55
C GLU A 186 -11.69 11.00 -12.90
N PHE A 187 -11.28 9.73 -13.01
CA PHE A 187 -10.71 9.18 -14.23
C PHE A 187 -11.48 7.96 -14.70
N SER A 188 -11.76 7.90 -15.99
CA SER A 188 -12.25 6.69 -16.67
C SER A 188 -11.11 5.99 -17.38
N TYR A 189 -11.22 4.66 -17.47
CA TYR A 189 -10.30 3.80 -18.20
C TYR A 189 -11.07 3.11 -19.33
N ASP A 190 -10.53 3.16 -20.52
CA ASP A 190 -11.13 2.48 -21.68
C ASP A 190 -10.06 2.01 -22.67
N ASN A 191 -10.49 1.29 -23.71
CA ASN A 191 -9.63 0.79 -24.79
C ASN A 191 -8.41 0.01 -24.26
N SER A 192 -8.64 -0.90 -23.30
CA SER A 192 -7.60 -1.82 -22.85
C SER A 192 -7.21 -2.78 -23.97
N VAL A 193 -5.93 -2.80 -24.32
CA VAL A 193 -5.38 -3.66 -25.38
C VAL A 193 -4.16 -4.38 -24.85
N VAL A 194 -4.07 -5.68 -25.12
CA VAL A 194 -2.88 -6.51 -24.85
C VAL A 194 -2.46 -7.17 -26.16
N LYS A 195 -1.25 -6.91 -26.60
CA LYS A 195 -0.67 -7.47 -27.83
C LYS A 195 0.60 -8.25 -27.52
N ALA A 196 0.65 -9.52 -27.91
CA ALA A 196 1.88 -10.29 -27.81
C ALA A 196 3.00 -9.66 -28.65
N THR A 197 4.22 -9.76 -28.11
CA THR A 197 5.47 -9.45 -28.79
C THR A 197 6.30 -10.72 -28.90
N GLY A 198 7.45 -10.68 -29.54
CA GLY A 198 8.30 -11.89 -29.64
C GLY A 198 8.90 -12.37 -28.30
N LYS A 199 8.82 -11.55 -27.22
CA LYS A 199 9.47 -11.82 -25.92
C LYS A 199 8.60 -11.34 -24.73
N GLY A 200 7.28 -11.39 -24.86
CA GLY A 200 6.34 -10.92 -23.86
C GLY A 200 5.13 -10.23 -24.49
N PHE A 201 4.63 -9.18 -23.87
CA PHE A 201 3.50 -8.41 -24.39
C PHE A 201 3.66 -6.91 -24.18
N LYS A 202 2.97 -6.16 -25.01
CA LYS A 202 2.72 -4.73 -24.86
C LYS A 202 1.27 -4.53 -24.48
N ALA A 203 1.03 -3.86 -23.36
CA ALA A 203 -0.31 -3.52 -22.91
C ALA A 203 -0.52 -2.01 -22.98
N SER A 204 -1.74 -1.57 -23.29
CA SER A 204 -2.11 -0.16 -23.30
C SER A 204 -3.51 0.07 -22.79
N ILE A 205 -3.74 1.23 -22.22
CA ILE A 205 -5.04 1.69 -21.74
C ILE A 205 -5.16 3.19 -21.93
N ARG A 206 -6.33 3.66 -22.36
CA ARG A 206 -6.62 5.09 -22.36
C ARG A 206 -7.20 5.51 -21.02
N VAL A 207 -6.62 6.56 -20.42
CA VAL A 207 -7.09 7.21 -19.19
C VAL A 207 -7.61 8.59 -19.58
N LYS A 208 -8.82 8.92 -19.17
CA LYS A 208 -9.46 10.22 -19.42
C LYS A 208 -9.86 10.85 -18.10
N ASN A 209 -9.54 12.13 -17.92
CA ASN A 209 -10.08 12.93 -16.82
C ASN A 209 -11.55 13.26 -17.12
N ILE A 210 -12.48 12.71 -16.36
CA ILE A 210 -13.93 12.91 -16.51
C ILE A 210 -14.50 13.85 -15.44
N GLY A 211 -13.67 14.31 -14.50
CA GLY A 211 -14.06 15.25 -13.46
C GLY A 211 -13.86 16.70 -13.88
N LYS A 212 -13.83 17.59 -12.88
CA LYS A 212 -13.86 19.06 -13.07
C LYS A 212 -12.52 19.75 -12.79
N VAL A 213 -11.54 19.03 -12.24
CA VAL A 213 -10.25 19.57 -11.83
C VAL A 213 -9.14 18.87 -12.60
N ALA A 214 -8.08 19.58 -12.95
CA ALA A 214 -6.90 18.97 -13.54
C ALA A 214 -6.25 17.98 -12.57
N GLY A 215 -5.77 16.85 -13.09
CA GLY A 215 -5.18 15.81 -12.23
C GLY A 215 -4.33 14.81 -12.99
N ARG A 216 -3.62 13.99 -12.22
CA ARG A 216 -2.82 12.86 -12.73
C ARG A 216 -3.36 11.57 -12.16
N GLU A 217 -3.34 10.51 -12.95
CA GLU A 217 -3.72 9.17 -12.51
C GLU A 217 -2.55 8.20 -12.60
N SER A 218 -2.40 7.35 -11.58
CA SER A 218 -1.38 6.30 -11.54
C SER A 218 -2.03 4.95 -11.82
N VAL A 219 -1.88 4.47 -13.04
CA VAL A 219 -2.39 3.18 -13.48
C VAL A 219 -1.43 2.07 -13.10
N GLN A 220 -1.96 0.99 -12.55
CA GLN A 220 -1.23 -0.18 -12.08
C GLN A 220 -1.61 -1.37 -12.96
N LEU A 221 -0.60 -2.06 -13.49
CA LEU A 221 -0.79 -3.25 -14.33
C LEU A 221 -0.47 -4.49 -13.51
N TYR A 222 -1.51 -5.26 -13.23
CA TYR A 222 -1.41 -6.53 -12.51
C TYR A 222 -1.55 -7.70 -13.47
N VAL A 223 -0.88 -8.80 -13.14
CA VAL A 223 -0.96 -10.03 -13.94
C VAL A 223 -1.24 -11.23 -13.03
N SER A 224 -2.26 -12.00 -13.39
CA SER A 224 -2.53 -13.32 -12.81
C SER A 224 -1.96 -14.39 -13.73
N ALA A 225 -1.13 -15.27 -13.16
CA ALA A 225 -0.52 -16.38 -13.90
C ALA A 225 -1.52 -17.54 -14.11
N PRO A 226 -1.26 -18.43 -15.09
CA PRO A 226 -2.03 -19.66 -15.25
C PRO A 226 -1.85 -20.59 -14.05
N ALA A 227 -2.86 -21.39 -13.73
CA ALA A 227 -2.77 -22.43 -12.70
C ALA A 227 -1.92 -23.61 -13.14
N GLY A 228 -1.38 -24.38 -12.18
CA GLY A 228 -0.69 -25.63 -12.42
C GLY A 228 0.83 -25.55 -12.61
N GLY A 229 1.41 -24.36 -12.40
CA GLY A 229 2.87 -24.17 -12.35
C GLY A 229 3.39 -24.01 -10.91
N LEU A 230 4.49 -23.27 -10.77
CA LEU A 230 4.99 -22.83 -9.48
C LEU A 230 3.93 -22.03 -8.72
N GLU A 231 3.97 -22.05 -7.40
CA GLU A 231 3.09 -21.25 -6.56
C GLU A 231 3.18 -19.77 -6.97
N LYS A 232 2.02 -19.16 -7.13
CA LYS A 232 1.87 -17.74 -7.50
C LYS A 232 0.79 -17.10 -6.64
N PRO A 233 0.94 -15.82 -6.28
CA PRO A 233 -0.17 -15.08 -5.71
C PRO A 233 -1.28 -14.89 -6.74
N ALA A 234 -2.50 -14.56 -6.29
CA ALA A 234 -3.65 -14.36 -7.18
C ALA A 234 -3.39 -13.35 -8.31
N CYS A 235 -2.57 -12.33 -8.05
CA CYS A 235 -1.98 -11.49 -9.08
C CYS A 235 -0.77 -10.71 -8.53
N GLU A 236 0.06 -10.21 -9.45
CA GLU A 236 1.26 -9.45 -9.15
C GLU A 236 1.30 -8.15 -9.94
N LEU A 237 1.71 -7.06 -9.31
CA LEU A 237 2.03 -5.80 -9.99
C LEU A 237 3.26 -6.03 -10.89
N LYS A 238 3.11 -5.86 -12.19
CA LYS A 238 4.21 -6.04 -13.14
C LYS A 238 4.68 -4.73 -13.78
N ALA A 239 3.83 -3.71 -13.79
CA ALA A 239 4.19 -2.37 -14.24
C ALA A 239 3.24 -1.32 -13.64
N PHE A 240 3.66 -0.08 -13.66
CA PHE A 240 2.82 1.07 -13.36
C PHE A 240 3.29 2.28 -14.17
N ALA A 241 2.38 3.21 -14.41
CA ALA A 241 2.67 4.48 -15.06
C ALA A 241 1.72 5.57 -14.57
N LYS A 242 2.20 6.79 -14.50
CA LYS A 242 1.42 7.97 -14.16
C LYS A 242 1.19 8.81 -15.42
N THR A 243 -0.02 9.30 -15.62
CA THR A 243 -0.34 10.22 -16.72
C THR A 243 0.40 11.56 -16.56
N LYS A 244 0.54 12.29 -17.66
CA LYS A 244 0.74 13.75 -17.59
C LYS A 244 -0.41 14.40 -16.80
N LEU A 245 -0.30 15.69 -16.50
CA LEU A 245 -1.43 16.46 -15.96
C LEU A 245 -2.52 16.53 -17.03
N LEU A 246 -3.67 15.93 -16.75
CA LEU A 246 -4.83 15.93 -17.64
C LEU A 246 -5.82 17.00 -17.21
N GLN A 247 -6.14 17.92 -18.11
CA GLN A 247 -7.24 18.85 -17.93
C GLN A 247 -8.59 18.11 -17.99
N PRO A 248 -9.68 18.68 -17.45
CA PRO A 248 -11.03 18.13 -17.63
C PRO A 248 -11.32 17.80 -19.10
N GLY A 249 -11.72 16.55 -19.38
CA GLY A 249 -11.97 16.04 -20.73
C GLY A 249 -10.75 15.52 -21.48
N GLU A 250 -9.51 15.82 -21.06
CA GLU A 250 -8.30 15.31 -21.70
C GLU A 250 -8.07 13.83 -21.41
N SER A 251 -7.36 13.18 -22.31
CA SER A 251 -6.98 11.77 -22.17
C SER A 251 -5.55 11.50 -22.61
N GLU A 252 -5.00 10.40 -22.11
CA GLU A 252 -3.69 9.89 -22.48
C GLU A 252 -3.76 8.36 -22.62
N ILE A 253 -2.95 7.81 -23.53
CA ILE A 253 -2.77 6.37 -23.65
C ILE A 253 -1.47 5.99 -22.94
N LEU A 254 -1.58 5.24 -21.85
CA LEU A 254 -0.44 4.66 -21.18
C LEU A 254 -0.07 3.32 -21.80
N ILE A 255 1.24 3.07 -21.89
CA ILE A 255 1.81 1.89 -22.52
C ILE A 255 2.73 1.19 -21.53
N PHE A 256 2.58 -0.13 -21.42
CA PHE A 256 3.37 -0.99 -20.57
C PHE A 256 4.02 -2.09 -21.40
N ASN A 257 5.28 -2.37 -21.15
CA ASN A 257 5.99 -3.49 -21.74
C ASN A 257 6.32 -4.48 -20.64
N VAL A 258 5.92 -5.72 -20.82
CA VAL A 258 6.16 -6.82 -19.87
C VAL A 258 6.79 -7.96 -20.66
N SER A 259 7.98 -8.37 -20.26
CA SER A 259 8.68 -9.51 -20.87
C SER A 259 8.21 -10.84 -20.27
N ASP A 260 8.51 -11.93 -20.97
CA ASP A 260 8.26 -13.28 -20.41
C ASP A 260 9.06 -13.51 -19.14
N TYR A 261 10.22 -12.85 -19.00
CA TYR A 261 11.02 -12.91 -17.79
C TYR A 261 10.37 -12.18 -16.60
N ASP A 262 9.67 -11.07 -16.83
CA ASP A 262 8.96 -10.33 -15.77
C ASP A 262 7.81 -11.16 -15.16
N LEU A 263 7.33 -12.17 -15.90
CA LEU A 263 6.28 -13.10 -15.46
C LEU A 263 6.84 -14.28 -14.65
N ALA A 264 8.17 -14.46 -14.62
CA ALA A 264 8.80 -15.63 -14.04
C ALA A 264 8.77 -15.63 -12.50
N SER A 265 8.75 -16.83 -11.93
CA SER A 265 9.13 -17.14 -10.55
C SER A 265 10.37 -18.02 -10.56
N PHE A 266 11.12 -17.95 -9.48
CA PHE A 266 12.31 -18.77 -9.35
C PHE A 266 11.93 -20.20 -8.92
N ASP A 267 12.42 -21.19 -9.66
CA ASP A 267 12.29 -22.60 -9.34
C ASP A 267 13.64 -23.09 -8.79
N GLU A 268 13.67 -23.33 -7.50
CA GLU A 268 14.87 -23.76 -6.78
C GLU A 268 15.32 -25.16 -7.22
N SER A 269 14.39 -26.03 -7.61
CA SER A 269 14.69 -27.40 -7.99
C SER A 269 15.53 -27.51 -9.26
N ILE A 270 15.37 -26.56 -10.17
CA ILE A 270 16.11 -26.48 -11.45
C ILE A 270 16.99 -25.23 -11.55
N GLN A 271 17.06 -24.43 -10.48
CA GLN A 271 17.84 -23.19 -10.40
C GLN A 271 17.58 -22.27 -11.59
N SER A 272 16.31 -22.00 -11.87
CA SER A 272 15.89 -21.25 -13.04
C SER A 272 14.70 -20.34 -12.75
N TRP A 273 14.66 -19.20 -13.45
CA TRP A 273 13.45 -18.41 -13.56
C TRP A 273 12.52 -19.05 -14.59
N VAL A 274 11.27 -19.28 -14.20
CA VAL A 274 10.30 -20.01 -15.02
C VAL A 274 9.01 -19.21 -15.14
N SER A 275 8.54 -19.00 -16.40
CA SER A 275 7.20 -18.53 -16.69
C SER A 275 6.42 -19.65 -17.36
N ALA A 276 5.40 -20.16 -16.67
CA ALA A 276 4.63 -21.30 -17.16
C ALA A 276 3.89 -20.94 -18.47
N LYS A 277 3.85 -21.89 -19.41
CA LYS A 277 3.00 -21.79 -20.59
C LYS A 277 1.53 -21.65 -20.17
N GLY A 278 0.76 -20.79 -20.83
CA GLY A 278 -0.67 -20.66 -20.57
C GLY A 278 -1.20 -19.23 -20.73
N LYS A 279 -2.42 -19.04 -20.27
CA LYS A 279 -3.14 -17.75 -20.34
C LYS A 279 -2.88 -16.91 -19.09
N TYR A 280 -2.23 -15.79 -19.27
CA TYR A 280 -2.04 -14.74 -18.26
C TYR A 280 -3.17 -13.72 -18.38
N ILE A 281 -3.81 -13.38 -17.26
CA ILE A 281 -4.83 -12.34 -17.21
C ILE A 281 -4.15 -11.03 -16.83
N VAL A 282 -4.26 -10.04 -17.71
CA VAL A 282 -3.68 -8.69 -17.53
C VAL A 282 -4.79 -7.76 -17.06
N LYS A 283 -4.57 -7.09 -15.94
CA LYS A 283 -5.56 -6.23 -15.27
C LYS A 283 -5.00 -4.83 -15.14
N PHE A 284 -5.77 -3.82 -15.52
CA PHE A 284 -5.43 -2.41 -15.33
C PHE A 284 -6.26 -1.87 -14.17
N GLY A 285 -5.60 -1.42 -13.12
CA GLY A 285 -6.25 -0.96 -11.90
C GLY A 285 -5.85 0.43 -11.48
N ALA A 286 -6.75 1.10 -10.78
CA ALA A 286 -6.46 2.27 -9.97
C ALA A 286 -5.95 1.86 -8.57
N SER A 287 -6.22 0.60 -8.17
CA SER A 287 -5.66 -0.14 -7.04
C SER A 287 -5.75 -1.64 -7.32
N ILE A 288 -5.27 -2.48 -6.40
CA ILE A 288 -5.41 -3.95 -6.50
C ILE A 288 -6.89 -4.40 -6.46
N GLU A 289 -7.76 -3.64 -5.82
CA GLU A 289 -9.19 -3.93 -5.68
C GLU A 289 -10.07 -3.14 -6.69
N ASP A 290 -9.54 -2.08 -7.31
CA ASP A 290 -10.24 -1.26 -8.31
C ASP A 290 -9.69 -1.56 -9.71
N ILE A 291 -10.11 -2.67 -10.30
CA ILE A 291 -9.72 -3.08 -11.65
C ILE A 291 -10.71 -2.51 -12.66
N ARG A 292 -10.20 -1.68 -13.59
CA ARG A 292 -11.00 -0.94 -14.57
C ARG A 292 -10.81 -1.40 -16.01
N GLY A 293 -9.85 -2.29 -16.28
CA GLY A 293 -9.64 -2.88 -17.61
C GLY A 293 -9.02 -4.26 -17.50
N ILE A 294 -9.39 -5.15 -18.42
CA ILE A 294 -8.90 -6.53 -18.44
C ILE A 294 -8.52 -6.91 -19.87
N GLY A 295 -7.40 -7.62 -20.00
CA GLY A 295 -6.94 -8.25 -21.21
C GLY A 295 -6.29 -9.60 -20.92
N ALA A 296 -5.72 -10.22 -21.93
CA ALA A 296 -5.04 -11.49 -21.76
C ALA A 296 -3.78 -11.58 -22.63
N TYR A 297 -2.78 -12.27 -22.12
CA TYR A 297 -1.60 -12.69 -22.85
C TYR A 297 -1.49 -14.19 -22.83
N TRP A 298 -1.19 -14.80 -23.99
CA TRP A 298 -1.01 -16.25 -24.13
C TRP A 298 0.47 -16.55 -24.36
N LEU A 299 1.12 -17.14 -23.35
CA LEU A 299 2.48 -17.66 -23.48
C LEU A 299 2.39 -19.08 -24.07
N SER A 300 2.75 -19.24 -25.34
CA SER A 300 2.59 -20.52 -26.08
C SER A 300 3.59 -21.58 -25.68
N LYS A 301 4.76 -21.18 -25.19
CA LYS A 301 5.84 -22.04 -24.74
C LYS A 301 6.39 -21.54 -23.42
N GLU A 302 6.69 -22.43 -22.51
CA GLU A 302 7.34 -22.10 -21.26
C GLU A 302 8.65 -21.32 -21.49
N PHE A 303 8.82 -20.25 -20.73
CA PHE A 303 10.08 -19.51 -20.67
C PHE A 303 10.91 -20.01 -19.49
N THR A 304 12.16 -20.31 -19.74
CA THR A 304 13.12 -20.75 -18.71
C THR A 304 14.44 -20.01 -18.87
N LYS A 305 14.96 -19.46 -17.78
CA LYS A 305 16.27 -18.82 -17.74
C LYS A 305 17.07 -19.36 -16.57
N LYS A 306 18.04 -20.23 -16.87
CA LYS A 306 18.96 -20.77 -15.87
C LYS A 306 19.84 -19.67 -15.28
N VAL A 307 20.14 -19.78 -14.00
CA VAL A 307 21.08 -18.91 -13.28
C VAL A 307 22.24 -19.73 -12.72
N ASN A 308 23.33 -19.05 -12.41
CA ASN A 308 24.47 -19.63 -11.72
C ASN A 308 24.24 -19.55 -10.20
N ASP A 309 24.42 -20.65 -9.51
CA ASP A 309 24.32 -20.72 -8.05
C ASP A 309 25.67 -20.27 -7.45
N VAL A 310 25.86 -18.96 -7.38
CA VAL A 310 27.12 -18.35 -6.91
C VAL A 310 27.18 -18.11 -5.40
N LEU A 311 26.03 -18.19 -4.71
CA LEU A 311 25.91 -17.95 -3.27
C LEU A 311 25.41 -19.19 -2.51
N LYS A 312 25.60 -20.38 -3.09
CA LYS A 312 25.20 -21.62 -2.44
C LYS A 312 25.87 -21.74 -1.07
N PRO A 313 25.11 -22.04 0.00
CA PRO A 313 25.71 -22.32 1.30
C PRO A 313 26.72 -23.46 1.21
N THR A 314 27.88 -23.30 1.85
CA THR A 314 28.91 -24.31 1.91
C THR A 314 28.59 -25.45 2.90
N MET A 315 27.54 -25.22 3.72
CA MET A 315 27.03 -26.22 4.67
C MET A 315 25.50 -26.27 4.56
N SER A 316 24.92 -27.40 4.95
CA SER A 316 23.47 -27.54 5.08
C SER A 316 22.98 -26.61 6.20
N LEU A 317 22.07 -25.71 5.89
CA LEU A 317 21.35 -24.92 6.89
C LEU A 317 20.20 -25.81 7.38
N ASN A 318 20.34 -26.37 8.57
CA ASN A 318 19.23 -27.09 9.19
C ASN A 318 18.15 -26.09 9.55
N GLU A 319 16.94 -26.34 9.08
CA GLU A 319 15.78 -25.59 9.60
C GLU A 319 15.68 -25.89 11.10
N PRO A 320 15.55 -24.88 11.96
CA PRO A 320 15.29 -25.12 13.38
C PRO A 320 13.94 -25.80 13.54
N GLU A 321 13.90 -26.86 14.38
CA GLU A 321 12.68 -27.59 14.71
C GLU A 321 11.62 -26.74 15.41
#